data_a02996c54ec98276c85c3224784f0324
#
_entry.id   a02996c54ec98276c85c3224784f0324
#
_cell.length_a   1.000
_cell.length_b   1.000
_cell.length_c   1.000
_cell.angle_alpha   90.00
_cell.angle_beta   90.00
_cell.angle_gamma   90.00
#
_symmetry.space_group_name_H-M   'P 1'
#
loop_
_entity.id
_entity.type
_entity.pdbx_description
1 polymer ?
#
loop_
_entity_poly.entity_id
_entity_poly.type
_entity_poly.pdbx_seq_one_letter_code
_entity_poly.pdbx_strand_id
1 'polypeptide(L)'
;MARKTVDFNKTGIEKIPNDKPVIYKILTDSGKNNYTGIAQRGRVQERIQEHLAGGKDYVPGTKVQIEQMKSISDAKQKEANVISRTKPRYNEQGK
;
A
#
# COMPACT_ATOMS: atom_id res chain seq x y z
N MET A 1 -4.67 -5.76 -15.15
CA MET A 1 -4.57 -4.74 -14.10
C MET A 1 -3.14 -4.27 -14.00
N ALA A 2 -2.96 -2.97 -13.80
CA ALA A 2 -1.62 -2.40 -13.73
C ALA A 2 -1.03 -2.59 -12.33
N ARG A 3 0.16 -3.14 -12.30
CA ARG A 3 0.91 -3.34 -11.06
C ARG A 3 2.24 -2.60 -11.17
N LYS A 4 2.61 -1.89 -10.12
CA LYS A 4 3.82 -1.08 -10.14
C LYS A 4 4.51 -1.15 -8.77
N THR A 5 5.84 -1.23 -8.80
CA THR A 5 6.64 -1.21 -7.58
C THR A 5 7.56 0.01 -7.65
N VAL A 6 7.59 0.80 -6.59
CA VAL A 6 8.45 1.97 -6.48
C VAL A 6 9.17 1.96 -5.14
N ASP A 7 10.20 2.79 -5.01
CA ASP A 7 10.88 2.95 -3.74
C ASP A 7 9.93 3.55 -2.71
N PHE A 8 10.00 3.08 -1.48
CA PHE A 8 9.16 3.57 -0.40
C PHE A 8 9.80 4.81 0.22
N ASN A 9 9.72 5.90 -0.53
CA ASN A 9 10.17 7.22 -0.10
C ASN A 9 9.35 8.27 -0.84
N LYS A 10 9.52 9.52 -0.48
CA LYS A 10 8.71 10.59 -1.05
C LYS A 10 8.81 10.65 -2.57
N THR A 11 10.02 10.53 -3.12
CA THR A 11 10.25 10.57 -4.56
C THR A 11 9.55 9.40 -5.28
N GLY A 12 9.68 8.19 -4.73
CA GLY A 12 9.03 7.02 -5.31
C GLY A 12 7.51 7.12 -5.27
N ILE A 13 6.99 7.58 -4.15
CA ILE A 13 5.53 7.72 -3.98
C ILE A 13 4.95 8.71 -4.97
N GLU A 14 5.67 9.79 -5.26
CA GLU A 14 5.22 10.79 -6.24
C GLU A 14 5.03 10.22 -7.64
N LYS A 15 5.64 9.08 -7.94
CA LYS A 15 5.49 8.42 -9.24
C LYS A 15 4.25 7.54 -9.31
N ILE A 16 3.54 7.37 -8.21
CA ILE A 16 2.36 6.51 -8.16
C ILE A 16 1.16 7.26 -8.71
N PRO A 17 0.41 6.66 -9.66
CA PRO A 17 -0.79 7.33 -10.20
C PRO A 17 -1.90 7.42 -9.16
N ASN A 18 -2.68 8.50 -9.24
CA ASN A 18 -3.80 8.78 -8.34
C ASN A 18 -5.16 8.59 -8.99
N ASP A 19 -5.19 8.11 -10.23
CA ASP A 19 -6.42 8.15 -11.05
C ASP A 19 -7.38 6.99 -10.80
N LYS A 20 -6.99 6.00 -10.01
CA LYS A 20 -7.83 4.84 -9.70
C LYS A 20 -7.59 4.38 -8.27
N PRO A 21 -8.58 3.71 -7.65
CA PRO A 21 -8.32 3.06 -6.35
C PRO A 21 -7.22 2.03 -6.50
N VAL A 22 -6.45 1.84 -5.44
CA VAL A 22 -5.38 0.84 -5.45
C VAL A 22 -5.41 0.00 -4.18
N ILE A 23 -4.89 -1.21 -4.29
CA ILE A 23 -4.40 -1.97 -3.17
C ILE A 23 -2.88 -1.83 -3.18
N TYR A 24 -2.26 -1.61 -2.02
CA TYR A 24 -0.82 -1.44 -1.95
C TYR A 24 -0.22 -2.30 -0.86
N LYS A 25 1.04 -2.65 -1.03
CA LYS A 25 1.81 -3.43 -0.07
C LYS A 25 3.12 -2.72 0.22
N ILE A 26 3.48 -2.63 1.49
CA ILE A 26 4.78 -2.08 1.90
C ILE A 26 5.69 -3.26 2.16
N LEU A 27 6.79 -3.33 1.41
CA LEU A 27 7.67 -4.48 1.37
C LEU A 27 9.03 -4.16 1.99
N THR A 28 9.64 -5.18 2.61
CA THR A 28 11.02 -5.10 3.10
C THR A 28 12.00 -5.32 1.94
N ASP A 29 13.30 -5.16 2.21
CA ASP A 29 14.36 -5.45 1.24
C ASP A 29 14.27 -6.86 0.68
N SER A 30 13.84 -7.80 1.51
CA SER A 30 13.71 -9.20 1.08
C SER A 30 12.39 -9.49 0.35
N GLY A 31 11.55 -8.47 0.20
CA GLY A 31 10.26 -8.63 -0.47
C GLY A 31 9.14 -9.10 0.43
N LYS A 32 9.35 -9.12 1.73
CA LYS A 32 8.32 -9.54 2.68
C LYS A 32 7.27 -8.44 2.85
N ASN A 33 6.00 -8.83 2.85
CA ASN A 33 4.89 -7.91 3.01
C ASN A 33 4.71 -7.52 4.48
N ASN A 34 5.03 -6.26 4.82
CA ASN A 34 4.83 -5.73 6.17
C ASN A 34 3.44 -5.14 6.39
N TYR A 35 2.81 -4.66 5.33
CA TYR A 35 1.51 -4.01 5.45
C TYR A 35 0.79 -4.05 4.10
N THR A 36 -0.51 -4.31 4.14
CA THR A 36 -1.38 -4.23 2.97
C THR A 36 -2.51 -3.27 3.29
N GLY A 37 -2.76 -2.31 2.40
CA GLY A 37 -3.83 -1.34 2.58
C GLY A 37 -4.48 -1.00 1.26
N ILE A 38 -5.50 -0.15 1.33
CA ILE A 38 -6.18 0.35 0.14
C ILE A 38 -6.20 1.87 0.18
N ALA A 39 -6.30 2.48 -1.00
CA ALA A 39 -6.43 3.92 -1.11
C ALA A 39 -7.43 4.24 -2.21
N GLN A 40 -8.22 5.26 -1.99
CA GLN A 40 -9.21 5.72 -2.95
C GLN A 40 -8.57 6.57 -4.04
N ARG A 41 -9.25 6.66 -5.17
CA ARG A 41 -8.84 7.54 -6.25
C ARG A 41 -8.62 8.96 -5.73
N GLY A 42 -7.51 9.56 -6.13
CA GLY A 42 -7.14 10.92 -5.71
C GLY A 42 -6.43 11.00 -4.37
N ARG A 43 -6.35 9.90 -3.63
CA ARG A 43 -5.74 9.89 -2.31
C ARG A 43 -4.62 8.86 -2.17
N VAL A 44 -4.20 8.27 -3.27
CA VAL A 44 -3.24 7.17 -3.24
C VAL A 44 -1.91 7.61 -2.66
N GLN A 45 -1.33 8.69 -3.19
CA GLN A 45 -0.04 9.17 -2.72
C GLN A 45 -0.11 9.64 -1.28
N GLU A 46 -1.15 10.39 -0.95
CA GLU A 46 -1.35 10.92 0.41
C GLU A 46 -1.42 9.78 1.43
N ARG A 47 -2.21 8.75 1.13
CA ARG A 47 -2.40 7.63 2.04
C ARG A 47 -1.11 6.85 2.26
N ILE A 48 -0.34 6.62 1.20
CA ILE A 48 0.91 5.89 1.31
C ILE A 48 1.96 6.72 2.05
N GLN A 49 1.98 8.04 1.85
CA GLN A 49 2.90 8.93 2.56
C GLN A 49 2.69 8.90 4.08
N GLU A 50 1.49 8.61 4.54
CA GLU A 50 1.20 8.50 5.97
C GLU A 50 1.98 7.37 6.63
N HIS A 51 2.47 6.42 5.84
CA HIS A 51 3.25 5.30 6.35
C HIS A 51 4.76 5.56 6.37
N LEU A 52 5.20 6.71 5.85
CA LEU A 52 6.62 7.08 5.91
C LEU A 52 7.05 7.47 7.32
N ALA A 53 8.35 7.42 7.59
CA ALA A 53 8.92 7.87 8.85
C ALA A 53 8.48 9.31 9.14
N GLY A 54 7.98 9.56 10.34
CA GLY A 54 7.42 10.84 10.69
C GLY A 54 5.97 11.01 10.29
N GLY A 55 5.42 10.06 9.56
CA GLY A 55 4.02 10.08 9.19
C GLY A 55 3.13 9.54 10.29
N LYS A 56 1.84 9.70 10.08
CA LYS A 56 0.80 9.36 11.03
C LYS A 56 0.76 7.87 11.39
N ASP A 57 0.96 7.01 10.41
CA ASP A 57 0.86 5.55 10.56
C ASP A 57 2.14 4.89 10.03
N TYR A 58 3.26 5.18 10.63
CA TYR A 58 4.54 4.69 10.14
C TYR A 58 4.58 3.17 10.03
N VAL A 59 5.01 2.67 8.86
CA VAL A 59 5.27 1.25 8.60
C VAL A 59 6.66 1.15 7.98
N PRO A 60 7.58 0.40 8.57
CA PRO A 60 8.91 0.26 7.97
C PRO A 60 8.87 -0.55 6.68
N GLY A 61 9.70 -0.16 5.73
CA GLY A 61 9.82 -0.85 4.45
C GLY A 61 10.72 -0.09 3.51
N THR A 62 11.09 -0.72 2.40
CA THR A 62 11.96 -0.11 1.39
C THR A 62 11.29 0.02 0.04
N LYS A 63 10.25 -0.74 -0.21
CA LYS A 63 9.51 -0.73 -1.46
C LYS A 63 8.02 -0.66 -1.19
N VAL A 64 7.28 -0.08 -2.12
CA VAL A 64 5.82 -0.17 -2.09
C VAL A 64 5.35 -0.66 -3.45
N GLN A 65 4.50 -1.68 -3.44
CA GLN A 65 3.89 -2.24 -4.64
C GLN A 65 2.42 -1.85 -4.65
N ILE A 66 1.97 -1.33 -5.77
CA ILE A 66 0.55 -0.99 -5.93
C ILE A 66 -0.05 -1.79 -7.07
N GLU A 67 -1.36 -2.00 -6.97
CA GLU A 67 -2.14 -2.56 -8.06
C GLU A 67 -3.42 -1.75 -8.17
N GLN A 68 -3.67 -1.18 -9.35
CA GLN A 68 -4.87 -0.40 -9.59
C GLN A 68 -6.08 -1.32 -9.71
N MET A 69 -7.19 -0.90 -9.11
CA MET A 69 -8.42 -1.67 -9.11
C MET A 69 -9.52 -0.89 -9.82
N LYS A 70 -10.58 -1.59 -10.23
CA LYS A 70 -11.72 -0.95 -10.90
C LYS A 70 -12.52 -0.09 -9.94
N SER A 71 -12.62 -0.51 -8.67
CA SER A 71 -13.42 0.19 -7.68
C SER A 71 -12.82 -0.02 -6.30
N ILE A 72 -13.23 0.82 -5.36
CA ILE A 72 -12.80 0.67 -3.97
C ILE A 72 -13.36 -0.62 -3.35
N SER A 73 -14.51 -1.05 -3.80
CA SER A 73 -15.10 -2.31 -3.35
C SER A 73 -14.22 -3.50 -3.71
N ASP A 74 -13.72 -3.55 -4.95
CA ASP A 74 -12.79 -4.58 -5.38
C ASP A 74 -11.48 -4.55 -4.58
N ALA A 75 -10.99 -3.33 -4.31
CA ALA A 75 -9.78 -3.17 -3.52
C ALA A 75 -9.96 -3.70 -2.11
N LYS A 76 -11.10 -3.42 -1.49
CA LYS A 76 -11.40 -3.91 -0.13
C LYS A 76 -11.46 -5.44 -0.08
N GLN A 77 -12.08 -6.05 -1.07
CA GLN A 77 -12.19 -7.49 -1.14
C GLN A 77 -10.82 -8.14 -1.29
N LYS A 78 -10.00 -7.59 -2.17
CA LYS A 78 -8.65 -8.12 -2.37
C LYS A 78 -7.77 -7.90 -1.15
N GLU A 79 -7.89 -6.76 -0.49
CA GLU A 79 -7.16 -6.48 0.74
C GLU A 79 -7.46 -7.54 1.80
N ALA A 80 -8.72 -7.85 2.01
CA ALA A 80 -9.12 -8.86 2.99
C ALA A 80 -8.52 -10.22 2.66
N ASN A 81 -8.53 -10.60 1.37
CA ASN A 81 -7.96 -11.86 0.94
C ASN A 81 -6.45 -11.91 1.14
N VAL A 82 -5.75 -10.83 0.83
CA VAL A 82 -4.29 -10.76 0.99
C VAL A 82 -3.92 -10.82 2.46
N ILE A 83 -4.61 -10.05 3.31
CA ILE A 83 -4.33 -10.04 4.75
C ILE A 83 -4.57 -11.41 5.35
N SER A 84 -5.65 -12.08 4.94
CA SER A 84 -5.97 -13.42 5.43
C SER A 84 -4.88 -14.44 5.08
N ARG A 85 -4.28 -14.33 3.90
CA ARG A 85 -3.26 -15.28 3.45
C ARG A 85 -1.86 -14.97 3.98
N THR A 86 -1.47 -13.70 3.98
CA THR A 86 -0.10 -13.31 4.30
C THR A 86 0.08 -12.80 5.73
N LYS A 87 -1.00 -12.34 6.35
CA LYS A 87 -1.00 -11.79 7.70
C LYS A 87 0.15 -10.81 7.90
N PRO A 88 0.17 -9.69 7.14
CA PRO A 88 1.28 -8.75 7.23
C PRO A 88 1.45 -8.24 8.65
N ARG A 89 2.70 -8.11 9.06
CA ARG A 89 3.07 -7.84 10.45
C ARG A 89 2.38 -6.60 11.03
N TYR A 90 2.33 -5.52 10.26
CA TYR A 90 1.84 -4.24 10.77
C TYR A 90 0.34 -4.05 10.61
N ASN A 91 -0.34 -4.94 9.90
CA ASN A 91 -1.80 -4.87 9.81
C ASN A 91 -2.47 -5.28 11.12
N GLU A 92 -1.85 -6.11 11.92
CA GLU A 92 -2.44 -6.58 13.17
C GLU A 92 -2.45 -5.49 14.24
N GLN A 93 -1.55 -4.53 14.15
CA GLN A 93 -1.42 -3.48 15.15
C GLN A 93 -2.52 -2.44 15.10
N GLY A 94 -3.23 -2.35 13.99
CA GLY A 94 -4.29 -1.39 13.83
C GLY A 94 -5.65 -1.82 14.33
N LYS A 95 -5.72 -2.94 14.98
CA LYS A 95 -7.00 -3.52 15.41
C LYS A 95 -7.29 -3.27 16.86
#